data_45617641cb9ad3d92ccadd7cb35ddedf
#
_entry.id   45617641cb9ad3d92ccadd7cb35ddedf
#
_cell.length_a   1.000
_cell.length_b   1.000
_cell.length_c   1.000
_cell.angle_alpha   90.00
_cell.angle_beta   90.00
_cell.angle_gamma   90.00
#
_symmetry.space_group_name_H-M   'P 1'
#
loop_
_entity.id
_entity.type
_entity.pdbx_description
1 polymer ?
#
loop_
_entity_poly.entity_id
_entity_poly.type
_entity_poly.pdbx_seq_one_letter_code
_entity_poly.pdbx_strand_id
1 'polypeptide(L)'
;MPRVKRGVTARARHKKVIEQAKGYRGRRNNVYRIAKEAVMKAGQYQYRDRRQKKREFRSLWIARINAAVRELGMTYSTFINGLSKASIDIDRKVLADLAVHDKAAFTKIAEQAKNSLA
;
A
#
# COMPACT_ATOMS: atom_id res chain seq x y z
N MET A 1 -18.27 53.95 -7.85
CA MET A 1 -17.57 52.95 -7.05
C MET A 1 -17.04 51.82 -7.88
N PRO A 2 -15.72 51.59 -7.92
CA PRO A 2 -15.18 50.46 -8.65
C PRO A 2 -15.62 49.13 -8.02
N ARG A 3 -15.98 48.21 -8.89
CA ARG A 3 -16.40 46.87 -8.46
C ARG A 3 -15.20 45.92 -8.38
N VAL A 4 -15.06 45.23 -7.29
CA VAL A 4 -14.01 44.22 -7.16
C VAL A 4 -14.38 42.99 -8.00
N LYS A 5 -13.60 42.70 -9.03
CA LYS A 5 -13.91 41.59 -9.95
C LYS A 5 -13.40 40.24 -9.48
N ARG A 6 -12.34 40.21 -8.70
CA ARG A 6 -11.65 38.96 -8.36
C ARG A 6 -11.68 38.59 -6.86
N GLY A 7 -12.38 39.37 -6.06
CA GLY A 7 -12.44 39.10 -4.62
C GLY A 7 -13.01 37.72 -4.29
N VAL A 8 -14.11 37.36 -4.93
CA VAL A 8 -14.78 36.08 -4.71
C VAL A 8 -13.96 34.91 -5.23
N THR A 9 -13.39 35.05 -6.44
CA THR A 9 -12.66 33.94 -7.07
C THR A 9 -11.37 33.63 -6.32
N ALA A 10 -10.61 34.65 -5.90
CA ALA A 10 -9.39 34.47 -5.14
C ALA A 10 -9.67 33.80 -3.80
N ARG A 11 -10.71 34.26 -3.09
CA ARG A 11 -11.09 33.69 -1.80
C ARG A 11 -11.50 32.22 -1.93
N ALA A 12 -12.23 31.89 -2.99
CA ALA A 12 -12.66 30.51 -3.24
C ALA A 12 -11.45 29.59 -3.45
N ARG A 13 -10.46 30.05 -4.19
CA ARG A 13 -9.21 29.28 -4.42
C ARG A 13 -8.44 29.05 -3.13
N HIS A 14 -8.34 30.09 -2.30
CA HIS A 14 -7.65 30.01 -1.01
C HIS A 14 -8.38 29.06 -0.07
N LYS A 15 -9.70 29.17 -0.02
CA LYS A 15 -10.54 28.33 0.82
C LYS A 15 -10.42 26.86 0.44
N LYS A 16 -10.34 26.56 -0.85
CA LYS A 16 -10.18 25.19 -1.36
C LYS A 16 -8.91 24.56 -0.80
N VAL A 17 -7.80 25.29 -0.84
CA VAL A 17 -6.52 24.80 -0.30
C VAL A 17 -6.60 24.61 1.20
N ILE A 18 -7.18 25.57 1.92
CA ILE A 18 -7.30 25.50 3.39
C ILE A 18 -8.18 24.32 3.81
N GLU A 19 -9.22 24.03 3.07
CA GLU A 19 -10.09 22.87 3.35
C GLU A 19 -9.32 21.55 3.23
N GLN A 20 -8.42 21.45 2.26
CA GLN A 20 -7.58 20.27 2.10
C GLN A 20 -6.56 20.14 3.25
N ALA A 21 -6.26 21.25 3.93
CA ALA A 21 -5.31 21.26 5.04
C ALA A 21 -5.98 21.06 6.41
N LYS A 22 -7.24 20.70 6.45
CA LYS A 22 -7.94 20.45 7.72
C LYS A 22 -7.22 19.36 8.51
N GLY A 23 -7.07 19.61 9.82
CA GLY A 23 -6.38 18.68 10.71
C GLY A 23 -4.88 18.89 10.78
N TYR A 24 -4.31 19.79 9.99
CA TYR A 24 -2.89 20.09 10.04
C TYR A 24 -2.60 20.92 11.28
N ARG A 25 -1.40 20.79 11.80
CA ARG A 25 -1.00 21.43 13.05
C ARG A 25 -0.58 22.88 12.81
N GLY A 26 -0.88 23.71 13.80
CA GLY A 26 -0.45 25.09 13.84
C GLY A 26 -1.05 25.90 12.71
N ARG A 27 -0.26 26.78 12.14
CA ARG A 27 -0.71 27.68 11.09
C ARG A 27 -0.93 27.00 9.74
N ARG A 28 -0.50 25.76 9.61
CA ARG A 28 -0.67 24.98 8.36
C ARG A 28 -2.14 24.74 8.01
N ASN A 29 -3.03 24.79 8.98
CA ASN A 29 -4.45 24.58 8.74
C ASN A 29 -5.25 25.85 8.50
N ASN A 30 -4.70 27.04 8.76
CA ASN A 30 -5.46 28.28 8.67
C ASN A 30 -4.78 29.42 7.92
N VAL A 31 -3.46 29.38 7.71
CA VAL A 31 -2.75 30.41 6.94
C VAL A 31 -2.51 29.88 5.53
N TYR A 32 -3.09 30.57 4.54
CA TYR A 32 -3.06 30.09 3.15
C TYR A 32 -1.65 29.82 2.64
N ARG A 33 -0.72 30.74 2.87
CA ARG A 33 0.64 30.63 2.37
C ARG A 33 1.31 29.33 2.83
N ILE A 34 1.19 29.05 4.12
CA ILE A 34 1.77 27.85 4.72
C ILE A 34 0.94 26.60 4.38
N ALA A 35 -0.38 26.74 4.37
CA ALA A 35 -1.28 25.64 4.01
C ALA A 35 -1.03 25.17 2.57
N LYS A 36 -0.80 26.09 1.65
CA LYS A 36 -0.51 25.77 0.26
C LYS A 36 0.74 24.89 0.15
N GLU A 37 1.82 25.28 0.82
CA GLU A 37 3.06 24.50 0.83
C GLU A 37 2.85 23.11 1.42
N ALA A 38 2.13 23.04 2.52
CA ALA A 38 1.84 21.77 3.19
C ALA A 38 1.00 20.84 2.29
N VAL A 39 -0.01 21.36 1.62
CA VAL A 39 -0.86 20.60 0.70
C VAL A 39 -0.07 20.10 -0.50
N MET A 40 0.82 20.95 -1.06
CA MET A 40 1.70 20.54 -2.15
C MET A 40 2.60 19.38 -1.75
N LYS A 41 3.17 19.46 -0.54
CA LYS A 41 4.03 18.40 -0.01
C LYS A 41 3.22 17.12 0.22
N ALA A 42 2.01 17.25 0.76
CA ALA A 42 1.11 16.12 0.94
C ALA A 42 0.79 15.43 -0.40
N GLY A 43 0.58 16.22 -1.44
CA GLY A 43 0.36 15.69 -2.78
C GLY A 43 1.55 14.91 -3.32
N GLN A 44 2.76 15.42 -3.11
CA GLN A 44 3.99 14.73 -3.49
C GLN A 44 4.13 13.39 -2.75
N TYR A 45 3.84 13.40 -1.45
CA TYR A 45 3.89 12.19 -0.65
C TYR A 45 2.84 11.18 -1.08
N GLN A 46 1.62 11.64 -1.43
CA GLN A 46 0.59 10.74 -1.94
C GLN A 46 1.04 10.02 -3.21
N TYR A 47 1.64 10.76 -4.14
CA TYR A 47 2.15 10.17 -5.39
C TYR A 47 3.22 9.12 -5.11
N ARG A 48 4.21 9.49 -4.30
CA ARG A 48 5.30 8.59 -3.92
C ARG A 48 4.78 7.37 -3.16
N ASP A 49 3.90 7.60 -2.18
CA ASP A 49 3.48 6.57 -1.25
C ASP A 49 2.51 5.57 -1.89
N ARG A 50 1.77 5.98 -2.92
CA ARG A 50 0.98 5.02 -3.69
C ARG A 50 1.87 3.95 -4.34
N ARG A 51 3.07 4.33 -4.74
CA ARG A 51 4.06 3.39 -5.29
C ARG A 51 4.74 2.59 -4.19
N GLN A 52 5.08 3.24 -3.10
CA GLN A 52 5.65 2.54 -1.93
C GLN A 52 4.66 1.56 -1.31
N LYS A 53 3.38 1.86 -1.33
CA LYS A 53 2.34 0.99 -0.81
C LYS A 53 2.41 -0.39 -1.47
N LYS A 54 2.60 -0.44 -2.77
CA LYS A 54 2.72 -1.70 -3.50
C LYS A 54 3.92 -2.52 -3.03
N ARG A 55 5.05 -1.88 -2.84
CA ARG A 55 6.28 -2.54 -2.37
C ARG A 55 6.12 -3.04 -0.93
N GLU A 56 5.53 -2.23 -0.08
CA GLU A 56 5.37 -2.56 1.32
C GLU A 56 4.40 -3.72 1.51
N PHE A 57 3.29 -3.73 0.77
CA PHE A 57 2.36 -4.85 0.83
C PHE A 57 2.98 -6.13 0.28
N ARG A 58 3.74 -6.04 -0.80
CA ARG A 58 4.44 -7.21 -1.31
C ARG A 58 5.41 -7.78 -0.29
N SER A 59 6.15 -6.92 0.39
CA SER A 59 7.06 -7.31 1.45
C SER A 59 6.33 -8.00 2.60
N LEU A 60 5.17 -7.48 2.99
CA LEU A 60 4.32 -8.07 4.02
C LEU A 60 3.81 -9.45 3.60
N TRP A 61 3.34 -9.59 2.35
CA TRP A 61 2.87 -10.88 1.84
C TRP A 61 3.99 -11.92 1.86
N ILE A 62 5.18 -11.52 1.43
CA ILE A 62 6.35 -12.41 1.44
C ILE A 62 6.68 -12.85 2.86
N ALA A 63 6.63 -11.92 3.83
CA ALA A 63 6.90 -12.23 5.23
C ALA A 63 5.88 -13.23 5.79
N ARG A 64 4.61 -13.06 5.47
CA ARG A 64 3.54 -13.95 5.93
C ARG A 64 3.66 -15.34 5.31
N ILE A 65 3.94 -15.41 4.01
CA ILE A 65 4.14 -16.67 3.30
C ILE A 65 5.36 -17.39 3.88
N ASN A 66 6.45 -16.66 4.08
CA ASN A 66 7.69 -17.23 4.62
C ASN A 66 7.48 -17.83 6.00
N ALA A 67 6.77 -17.11 6.88
CA ALA A 67 6.45 -17.61 8.22
C ALA A 67 5.65 -18.91 8.15
N ALA A 68 4.66 -18.97 7.28
CA ALA A 68 3.80 -20.13 7.13
C ALA A 68 4.55 -21.35 6.57
N VAL A 69 5.40 -21.14 5.54
CA VAL A 69 6.12 -22.27 4.94
C VAL A 69 7.24 -22.79 5.85
N ARG A 70 7.80 -21.94 6.69
CA ARG A 70 8.80 -22.38 7.67
C ARG A 70 8.21 -23.30 8.72
N GLU A 71 6.97 -23.11 9.09
CA GLU A 71 6.24 -24.03 9.95
C GLU A 71 6.12 -25.43 9.32
N LEU A 72 6.09 -25.48 7.99
CA LEU A 72 5.99 -26.71 7.23
C LEU A 72 7.35 -27.28 6.82
N GLY A 73 8.43 -26.69 7.30
CA GLY A 73 9.78 -27.14 7.04
C GLY A 73 10.37 -26.69 5.73
N MET A 74 9.82 -25.65 5.11
CA MET A 74 10.29 -25.10 3.84
C MET A 74 10.81 -23.68 4.01
N THR A 75 11.66 -23.23 3.07
CA THR A 75 12.01 -21.82 2.96
C THR A 75 11.16 -21.16 1.89
N TYR A 76 11.09 -19.82 1.92
CA TYR A 76 10.31 -19.08 0.93
C TYR A 76 10.79 -19.36 -0.50
N SER A 77 12.10 -19.35 -0.72
CA SER A 77 12.66 -19.59 -2.06
C SER A 77 12.34 -20.97 -2.59
N THR A 78 12.42 -22.02 -1.75
CA THR A 78 12.08 -23.37 -2.17
C THR A 78 10.58 -23.50 -2.46
N PHE A 79 9.74 -22.82 -1.67
CA PHE A 79 8.30 -22.82 -1.89
C PHE A 79 7.94 -22.18 -3.23
N ILE A 80 8.51 -21.03 -3.55
CA ILE A 80 8.26 -20.32 -4.81
C ILE A 80 8.75 -21.15 -6.00
N ASN A 81 9.92 -21.76 -5.89
CA ASN A 81 10.45 -22.63 -6.90
C ASN A 81 9.52 -23.84 -7.13
N GLY A 82 9.01 -24.43 -6.05
CA GLY A 82 8.07 -25.53 -6.11
C GLY A 82 6.76 -25.17 -6.79
N LEU A 83 6.22 -23.98 -6.50
CA LEU A 83 5.02 -23.49 -7.19
C LEU A 83 5.24 -23.33 -8.68
N SER A 84 6.40 -22.81 -9.06
CA SER A 84 6.77 -22.64 -10.46
C SER A 84 6.85 -24.00 -11.17
N LYS A 85 7.48 -24.98 -10.55
CA LYS A 85 7.62 -26.32 -11.11
C LYS A 85 6.28 -27.06 -11.19
N ALA A 86 5.39 -26.81 -10.24
CA ALA A 86 4.06 -27.40 -10.23
C ALA A 86 3.09 -26.67 -11.15
N SER A 87 3.52 -25.58 -11.78
CA SER A 87 2.70 -24.72 -12.64
C SER A 87 1.49 -24.15 -11.91
N ILE A 88 1.66 -23.85 -10.63
CA ILE A 88 0.63 -23.21 -9.81
C ILE A 88 0.79 -21.69 -9.94
N ASP A 89 -0.21 -21.04 -10.49
CA ASP A 89 -0.18 -19.60 -10.74
C ASP A 89 -1.14 -18.88 -9.78
N ILE A 90 -0.66 -18.68 -8.57
CA ILE A 90 -1.39 -17.95 -7.52
C ILE A 90 -0.49 -16.82 -7.06
N ASP A 91 -1.04 -15.60 -7.00
CA ASP A 91 -0.24 -14.44 -6.60
C ASP A 91 0.04 -14.43 -5.09
N ARG A 92 1.00 -13.60 -4.70
CA ARG A 92 1.47 -13.54 -3.31
C ARG A 92 0.40 -13.01 -2.36
N LYS A 93 -0.46 -12.13 -2.84
CA LYS A 93 -1.55 -11.59 -2.03
C LYS A 93 -2.51 -12.70 -1.59
N VAL A 94 -2.93 -13.54 -2.53
CA VAL A 94 -3.84 -14.65 -2.26
C VAL A 94 -3.18 -15.69 -1.37
N LEU A 95 -1.91 -16.01 -1.64
CA LEU A 95 -1.16 -16.98 -0.82
C LEU A 95 -1.02 -16.50 0.62
N ALA A 96 -0.73 -15.22 0.83
CA ALA A 96 -0.61 -14.66 2.18
C ALA A 96 -1.95 -14.69 2.91
N ASP A 97 -3.04 -14.42 2.21
CA ASP A 97 -4.39 -14.49 2.76
C ASP A 97 -4.74 -15.90 3.20
N LEU A 98 -4.48 -16.90 2.36
CA LEU A 98 -4.70 -18.30 2.68
C LEU A 98 -3.85 -18.74 3.87
N ALA A 99 -2.61 -18.28 3.94
CA ALA A 99 -1.70 -18.64 5.04
C ALA A 99 -2.22 -18.18 6.39
N VAL A 100 -2.94 -17.06 6.44
CA VAL A 100 -3.49 -16.51 7.68
C VAL A 100 -4.90 -17.04 7.98
N HIS A 101 -5.76 -17.08 6.96
CA HIS A 101 -7.19 -17.34 7.15
C HIS A 101 -7.61 -18.77 6.84
N ASP A 102 -6.88 -19.49 6.00
CA ASP A 102 -7.20 -20.86 5.61
C ASP A 102 -5.92 -21.69 5.51
N LYS A 103 -5.39 -22.06 6.65
CA LYS A 103 -4.14 -22.82 6.74
C LYS A 103 -4.23 -24.19 6.07
N ALA A 104 -5.40 -24.81 6.09
CA ALA A 104 -5.59 -26.13 5.46
C ALA A 104 -5.38 -26.06 3.95
N ALA A 105 -5.99 -25.06 3.31
CA ALA A 105 -5.79 -24.84 1.86
C ALA A 105 -4.35 -24.49 1.54
N PHE A 106 -3.73 -23.63 2.37
CA PHE A 106 -2.34 -23.24 2.19
C PHE A 106 -1.41 -24.46 2.32
N THR A 107 -1.67 -25.32 3.29
CA THR A 107 -0.87 -26.53 3.52
C THR A 107 -0.93 -27.46 2.30
N LYS A 108 -2.10 -27.61 1.68
CA LYS A 108 -2.24 -28.42 0.46
C LYS A 108 -1.40 -27.88 -0.68
N ILE A 109 -1.42 -26.55 -0.86
CA ILE A 109 -0.61 -25.88 -1.89
C ILE A 109 0.87 -26.08 -1.61
N ALA A 110 1.29 -25.94 -0.36
CA ALA A 110 2.69 -26.13 0.04
C ALA A 110 3.14 -27.58 -0.18
N GLU A 111 2.28 -28.55 0.09
CA GLU A 111 2.58 -29.98 -0.16
C GLU A 111 2.77 -30.25 -1.64
N GLN A 112 1.92 -29.69 -2.50
CA GLN A 112 2.06 -29.82 -3.95
C GLN A 112 3.37 -29.20 -4.42
N ALA A 113 3.73 -28.05 -3.90
CA ALA A 113 4.99 -27.40 -4.22
C ALA A 113 6.19 -28.26 -3.79
N LYS A 114 6.13 -28.80 -2.59
CA LYS A 114 7.17 -29.68 -2.05
C LYS A 114 7.33 -30.94 -2.89
N ASN A 115 6.21 -31.56 -3.29
CA ASN A 115 6.23 -32.76 -4.11
C ASN A 115 6.84 -32.50 -5.48
N SER A 116 6.65 -31.31 -6.03
CA SER A 116 7.23 -30.92 -7.32
C SER A 116 8.74 -30.74 -7.28
N LEU A 117 9.30 -30.54 -6.10
CA LEU A 117 10.74 -30.42 -5.92
C LEU A 117 11.46 -31.75 -5.75
N ALA A 118 10.70 -32.78 -5.44
CA ALA A 118 11.23 -34.12 -5.21
C ALA A 118 11.61 -34.85 -6.51
#